data_d7dc77910ccd2f8cb981e06e1a53e829
#
_entry.id   d7dc77910ccd2f8cb981e06e1a53e829
#
_cell.length_a   1.000
_cell.length_b   1.000
_cell.length_c   1.000
_cell.angle_alpha   90.00
_cell.angle_beta   90.00
_cell.angle_gamma   90.00
#
_symmetry.space_group_name_H-M   'P 1'
#
loop_
_entity.id
_entity.type
_entity.pdbx_description
1 polymer ?
#
loop_
_entity_poly.entity_id
_entity_poly.type
_entity_poly.pdbx_seq_one_letter_code
_entity_poly.pdbx_strand_id
1 'polypeptide(L)'
;MGKYEDTLEDIKQTFGIVPGFMKAIPKDVLMQDWPLMKKYQLGESKIPAKYREFIGLAISANIKCPYCSLMHTAMAVGNGATQDEMAEVAFLASYTARWSAMLHALQYNYDTFTKEVHQISEHAKKTARK
;
A
#
# COMPACT_ATOMS: atom_id res chain seq x y z
N MET A 1 23.16 14.79 20.86
CA MET A 1 23.45 13.64 19.97
C MET A 1 23.39 14.12 18.51
N GLY A 2 23.99 13.40 17.59
CA GLY A 2 23.92 13.73 16.16
C GLY A 2 22.55 13.40 15.57
N LYS A 3 22.25 14.02 14.43
CA LYS A 3 20.96 13.83 13.73
C LYS A 3 20.65 12.37 13.40
N TYR A 4 21.68 11.57 13.09
CA TYR A 4 21.52 10.15 12.80
C TYR A 4 21.13 9.36 14.06
N GLU A 5 21.79 9.63 15.16
CA GLU A 5 21.51 8.99 16.45
C GLU A 5 20.11 9.34 16.94
N ASP A 6 19.69 10.59 16.74
CA ASP A 6 18.31 11.03 17.06
C ASP A 6 17.29 10.29 16.20
N THR A 7 17.60 10.05 14.92
CA THR A 7 16.75 9.26 14.02
C THR A 7 16.62 7.81 14.51
N LEU A 8 17.75 7.18 14.90
CA LEU A 8 17.73 5.81 15.42
C LEU A 8 16.91 5.71 16.73
N GLU A 9 17.05 6.71 17.60
CA GLU A 9 16.29 6.73 18.86
C GLU A 9 14.79 6.88 18.59
N ASP A 10 14.39 7.74 17.66
CA ASP A 10 12.98 7.91 17.28
C ASP A 10 12.41 6.63 16.65
N ILE A 11 13.19 5.93 15.82
CA ILE A 11 12.80 4.61 15.28
C ILE A 11 12.59 3.62 16.42
N LYS A 12 13.53 3.57 17.37
CA LYS A 12 13.45 2.67 18.51
C LYS A 12 12.23 2.96 19.39
N GLN A 13 11.92 4.22 19.62
CA GLN A 13 10.73 4.62 20.38
C GLN A 13 9.44 4.23 19.66
N THR A 14 9.45 4.31 18.32
CA THR A 14 8.28 3.99 17.51
C THR A 14 8.04 2.48 17.39
N PHE A 15 9.08 1.70 17.15
CA PHE A 15 8.98 0.26 16.90
C PHE A 15 9.36 -0.64 18.10
N GLY A 16 9.93 -0.07 19.15
CA GLY A 16 10.50 -0.84 20.26
C GLY A 16 11.91 -1.35 19.98
N ILE A 17 12.32 -1.40 18.74
CA ILE A 17 13.65 -1.78 18.27
C ILE A 17 14.07 -0.89 17.09
N VAL A 18 15.35 -0.89 16.77
CA VAL A 18 15.81 -0.43 15.46
C VAL A 18 16.01 -1.67 14.59
N PRO A 19 15.15 -1.89 13.59
CA PRO A 19 15.30 -3.07 12.71
C PRO A 19 16.69 -3.08 12.05
N GLY A 20 17.31 -4.27 12.01
CA GLY A 20 18.67 -4.39 11.50
C GLY A 20 18.86 -3.88 10.07
N PHE A 21 17.88 -4.10 9.21
CA PHE A 21 17.95 -3.64 7.82
C PHE A 21 18.01 -2.10 7.72
N MET A 22 17.40 -1.37 8.65
CA MET A 22 17.46 0.10 8.65
C MET A 22 18.85 0.62 8.92
N LYS A 23 19.64 -0.11 9.72
CA LYS A 23 21.04 0.25 9.98
C LYS A 23 21.94 0.00 8.77
N ALA A 24 21.51 -0.81 7.82
CA ALA A 24 22.23 -1.07 6.57
C ALA A 24 21.96 -0.02 5.49
N ILE A 25 20.95 0.83 5.69
CA ILE A 25 20.64 1.93 4.78
C ILE A 25 21.69 3.04 4.96
N PRO A 26 22.13 3.73 3.88
CA PRO A 26 22.98 4.91 4.03
C PRO A 26 22.36 5.92 4.99
N LYS A 27 23.16 6.51 5.87
CA LYS A 27 22.68 7.35 6.97
C LYS A 27 21.84 8.54 6.52
N ASP A 28 22.27 9.20 5.47
CA ASP A 28 21.58 10.35 4.89
C ASP A 28 20.21 9.95 4.28
N VAL A 29 20.14 8.79 3.64
CA VAL A 29 18.89 8.24 3.10
C VAL A 29 17.91 7.92 4.23
N LEU A 30 18.37 7.22 5.27
CA LEU A 30 17.50 6.89 6.41
C LEU A 30 16.94 8.15 7.10
N MET A 31 17.80 9.16 7.29
CA MET A 31 17.38 10.42 7.89
C MET A 31 16.33 11.17 7.07
N GLN A 32 16.37 11.04 5.74
CA GLN A 32 15.38 11.65 4.85
C GLN A 32 14.10 10.83 4.76
N ASP A 33 14.21 9.52 4.69
CA ASP A 33 13.06 8.62 4.50
C ASP A 33 12.24 8.41 5.78
N TRP A 34 12.90 8.35 6.94
CA TRP A 34 12.20 8.05 8.19
C TRP A 34 11.06 9.03 8.52
N PRO A 35 11.21 10.35 8.42
CA PRO A 35 10.10 11.27 8.65
C PRO A 35 8.92 11.06 7.70
N LEU A 36 9.20 10.70 6.44
CA LEU A 36 8.16 10.41 5.44
C LEU A 36 7.44 9.11 5.77
N MET A 37 8.18 8.06 6.11
CA MET A 37 7.62 6.78 6.54
C MET A 37 6.76 6.96 7.80
N LYS A 38 7.26 7.67 8.79
CA LYS A 38 6.54 7.94 10.04
C LYS A 38 5.24 8.67 9.78
N LYS A 39 5.24 9.66 8.89
CA LYS A 39 4.06 10.45 8.55
C LYS A 39 3.05 9.65 7.71
N TYR A 40 3.50 9.01 6.64
CA TYR A 40 2.61 8.46 5.62
C TYR A 40 2.28 6.97 5.80
N GLN A 41 3.14 6.22 6.45
CA GLN A 41 2.88 4.79 6.70
C GLN A 41 2.41 4.51 8.14
N LEU A 42 2.84 5.28 9.11
CA LEU A 42 2.59 4.96 10.52
C LEU A 42 1.66 5.96 11.19
N GLY A 43 1.78 7.25 10.87
CA GLY A 43 1.00 8.31 11.49
C GLY A 43 -0.38 8.50 10.86
N GLU A 44 -1.10 9.49 11.33
CA GLU A 44 -2.37 9.87 10.72
C GLU A 44 -2.14 10.67 9.44
N SER A 45 -2.90 10.34 8.41
CA SER A 45 -2.89 11.03 7.13
C SER A 45 -4.30 11.00 6.52
N LYS A 46 -4.44 11.50 5.28
CA LYS A 46 -5.75 11.55 4.60
C LYS A 46 -6.36 10.17 4.36
N ILE A 47 -5.50 9.14 4.20
CA ILE A 47 -5.97 7.75 4.06
C ILE A 47 -5.83 7.07 5.42
N PRO A 48 -6.92 6.55 6.00
CA PRO A 48 -6.85 5.85 7.29
C PRO A 48 -5.83 4.70 7.28
N ALA A 49 -5.18 4.48 8.42
CA ALA A 49 -4.06 3.53 8.56
C ALA A 49 -4.40 2.12 8.05
N LYS A 50 -5.57 1.59 8.39
CA LYS A 50 -6.01 0.27 7.94
C LYS A 50 -6.00 0.15 6.41
N TYR A 51 -6.50 1.14 5.72
CA TYR A 51 -6.59 1.14 4.25
C TYR A 51 -5.21 1.33 3.60
N ARG A 52 -4.31 2.08 4.22
CA ARG A 52 -2.92 2.19 3.76
C ARG A 52 -2.22 0.83 3.79
N GLU A 53 -2.47 0.06 4.84
CA GLU A 53 -1.93 -1.30 4.95
C GLU A 53 -2.55 -2.24 3.91
N PHE A 54 -3.83 -2.08 3.59
CA PHE A 54 -4.48 -2.82 2.50
C PHE A 54 -3.85 -2.52 1.14
N ILE A 55 -3.52 -1.25 0.87
CA ILE A 55 -2.81 -0.84 -0.34
C ILE A 55 -1.44 -1.52 -0.40
N GLY A 56 -0.67 -1.45 0.68
CA GLY A 56 0.64 -2.08 0.77
C GLY A 56 0.58 -3.58 0.60
N LEU A 57 -0.40 -4.24 1.20
CA LEU A 57 -0.58 -5.69 1.09
C LEU A 57 -0.93 -6.10 -0.34
N ALA A 58 -1.83 -5.38 -1.00
CA ALA A 58 -2.21 -5.66 -2.40
C ALA A 58 -1.02 -5.51 -3.35
N ILE A 59 -0.20 -4.48 -3.16
CA ILE A 59 1.03 -4.28 -3.92
C ILE A 59 2.02 -5.42 -3.64
N SER A 60 2.22 -5.75 -2.37
CA SER A 60 3.13 -6.83 -1.93
C SER A 60 2.81 -8.16 -2.59
N ALA A 61 1.52 -8.49 -2.66
CA ALA A 61 1.05 -9.73 -3.28
C ALA A 61 1.40 -9.78 -4.76
N ASN A 62 1.24 -8.68 -5.48
CA ASN A 62 1.48 -8.62 -6.91
C ASN A 62 2.97 -8.57 -7.27
N ILE A 63 3.81 -7.95 -6.45
CA ILE A 63 5.27 -7.95 -6.66
C ILE A 63 5.96 -9.15 -6.00
N LYS A 64 5.21 -10.03 -5.33
CA LYS A 64 5.73 -11.25 -4.68
C LYS A 64 6.76 -10.95 -3.58
N CYS A 65 6.51 -9.94 -2.77
CA CYS A 65 7.38 -9.52 -1.69
C CYS A 65 6.97 -10.18 -0.35
N PRO A 66 7.69 -11.20 0.14
CA PRO A 66 7.34 -11.84 1.43
C PRO A 66 7.56 -10.91 2.63
N TYR A 67 8.57 -10.05 2.57
CA TYR A 67 8.85 -9.07 3.64
C TYR A 67 7.70 -8.07 3.78
N CYS A 68 7.28 -7.51 2.67
CA CYS A 68 6.22 -6.51 2.61
C CYS A 68 4.88 -7.12 3.03
N SER A 69 4.57 -8.33 2.55
CA SER A 69 3.33 -9.03 2.91
C SER A 69 3.25 -9.31 4.41
N LEU A 70 4.35 -9.74 5.01
CA LEU A 70 4.40 -9.98 6.45
C LEU A 70 4.16 -8.69 7.24
N MET A 71 4.87 -7.63 6.90
CA MET A 71 4.77 -6.36 7.61
C MET A 71 3.38 -5.74 7.47
N HIS A 72 2.86 -5.65 6.24
CA HIS A 72 1.55 -5.04 6.00
C HIS A 72 0.41 -5.85 6.60
N THR A 73 0.50 -7.17 6.62
CA THR A 73 -0.49 -8.03 7.30
C THR A 73 -0.50 -7.74 8.80
N ALA A 74 0.66 -7.73 9.43
CA ALA A 74 0.77 -7.45 10.87
C ALA A 74 0.23 -6.04 11.20
N MET A 75 0.59 -5.04 10.41
CA MET A 75 0.14 -3.66 10.60
C MET A 75 -1.36 -3.49 10.34
N ALA A 76 -1.91 -4.19 9.36
CA ALA A 76 -3.34 -4.17 9.08
C ALA A 76 -4.14 -4.72 10.26
N VAL A 77 -3.74 -5.87 10.79
CA VAL A 77 -4.36 -6.48 11.98
C VAL A 77 -4.24 -5.53 13.17
N GLY A 78 -3.07 -4.93 13.39
CA GLY A 78 -2.84 -3.94 14.45
C GLY A 78 -3.72 -2.70 14.31
N ASN A 79 -4.16 -2.36 13.11
CA ASN A 79 -5.07 -1.26 12.82
C ASN A 79 -6.55 -1.70 12.72
N GLY A 80 -6.88 -2.88 13.22
CA GLY A 80 -8.25 -3.35 13.35
C GLY A 80 -8.82 -4.08 12.13
N ALA A 81 -7.99 -4.54 11.21
CA ALA A 81 -8.45 -5.33 10.08
C ALA A 81 -9.03 -6.68 10.55
N THR A 82 -10.20 -7.04 10.04
CA THR A 82 -10.81 -8.32 10.30
C THR A 82 -10.32 -9.38 9.31
N GLN A 83 -10.51 -10.66 9.64
CA GLN A 83 -10.18 -11.76 8.74
C GLN A 83 -10.97 -11.67 7.43
N ASP A 84 -12.24 -11.27 7.50
CA ASP A 84 -13.08 -11.10 6.32
C ASP A 84 -12.55 -9.97 5.43
N GLU A 85 -12.14 -8.83 6.01
CA GLU A 85 -11.52 -7.75 5.27
C GLU A 85 -10.20 -8.20 4.62
N MET A 86 -9.37 -8.96 5.33
CA MET A 86 -8.12 -9.49 4.77
C MET A 86 -8.37 -10.44 3.60
N ALA A 87 -9.41 -11.27 3.67
CA ALA A 87 -9.82 -12.16 2.58
C ALA A 87 -10.27 -11.35 1.35
N GLU A 88 -11.04 -10.28 1.56
CA GLU A 88 -11.45 -9.39 0.47
C GLU A 88 -10.28 -8.67 -0.18
N VAL A 89 -9.32 -8.19 0.61
CA VAL A 89 -8.09 -7.58 0.07
C VAL A 89 -7.33 -8.55 -0.83
N ALA A 90 -7.17 -9.81 -0.38
CA ALA A 90 -6.52 -10.86 -1.16
C ALA A 90 -7.26 -11.11 -2.49
N PHE A 91 -8.58 -11.20 -2.44
CA PHE A 91 -9.40 -11.36 -3.64
C PHE A 91 -9.25 -10.17 -4.60
N LEU A 92 -9.39 -8.94 -4.09
CA LEU A 92 -9.31 -7.73 -4.90
C LEU A 92 -7.93 -7.54 -5.53
N ALA A 93 -6.86 -7.85 -4.80
CA ALA A 93 -5.50 -7.82 -5.32
C ALA A 93 -5.33 -8.78 -6.51
N SER A 94 -5.84 -10.01 -6.38
CA SER A 94 -5.78 -11.02 -7.45
C SER A 94 -6.69 -10.63 -8.62
N TYR A 95 -7.84 -10.07 -8.33
CA TYR A 95 -8.86 -9.73 -9.32
C TYR A 95 -8.37 -8.64 -10.29
N THR A 96 -7.77 -7.58 -9.76
CA THR A 96 -7.18 -6.53 -10.60
C THR A 96 -6.07 -7.08 -11.49
N ALA A 97 -5.19 -7.93 -10.96
CA ALA A 97 -4.13 -8.58 -11.73
C ALA A 97 -4.70 -9.49 -12.83
N ARG A 98 -5.77 -10.22 -12.52
CA ARG A 98 -6.47 -11.08 -13.49
C ARG A 98 -7.01 -10.27 -14.67
N TRP A 99 -7.67 -9.15 -14.41
CA TRP A 99 -8.19 -8.29 -15.48
C TRP A 99 -7.07 -7.73 -16.36
N SER A 100 -5.98 -7.30 -15.73
CA SER A 100 -4.81 -6.82 -16.47
C SER A 100 -4.24 -7.92 -17.38
N ALA A 101 -4.04 -9.13 -16.85
CA ALA A 101 -3.54 -10.25 -17.63
C ALA A 101 -4.46 -10.59 -18.81
N MET A 102 -5.76 -10.60 -18.59
CA MET A 102 -6.75 -10.93 -19.64
C MET A 102 -6.74 -9.88 -20.74
N LEU A 103 -6.79 -8.60 -20.40
CA LEU A 103 -6.78 -7.52 -21.39
C LEU A 103 -5.50 -7.50 -22.23
N HIS A 104 -4.35 -7.76 -21.60
CA HIS A 104 -3.07 -7.85 -22.31
C HIS A 104 -3.00 -9.10 -23.21
N ALA A 105 -3.48 -10.25 -22.74
CA ALA A 105 -3.52 -11.45 -23.55
C ALA A 105 -4.45 -11.30 -24.77
N LEU A 106 -5.55 -10.59 -24.62
CA LEU A 106 -6.47 -10.26 -25.70
C LEU A 106 -5.92 -9.18 -26.64
N GLN A 107 -4.85 -8.51 -26.25
CA GLN A 107 -4.30 -7.36 -26.97
C GLN A 107 -5.40 -6.32 -27.24
N TYR A 108 -6.23 -6.08 -26.21
CA TYR A 108 -7.40 -5.21 -26.33
C TYR A 108 -6.97 -3.78 -26.65
N ASN A 109 -7.62 -3.13 -27.61
CA ASN A 109 -7.23 -1.80 -28.05
C ASN A 109 -7.43 -0.77 -26.93
N TYR A 110 -6.37 -0.05 -26.57
CA TYR A 110 -6.37 0.89 -25.44
C TYR A 110 -7.28 2.11 -25.70
N ASP A 111 -7.31 2.62 -26.91
CA ASP A 111 -8.16 3.77 -27.25
C ASP A 111 -9.65 3.39 -27.17
N THR A 112 -10.01 2.21 -27.64
CA THR A 112 -11.36 1.66 -27.48
C THR A 112 -11.71 1.50 -26.00
N PHE A 113 -10.81 0.92 -25.22
CA PHE A 113 -11.00 0.75 -23.78
C PHE A 113 -11.21 2.10 -23.07
N THR A 114 -10.44 3.12 -23.42
CA THR A 114 -10.56 4.46 -22.85
C THR A 114 -11.95 5.05 -23.09
N LYS A 115 -12.47 4.92 -24.33
CA LYS A 115 -13.82 5.37 -24.67
C LYS A 115 -14.90 4.63 -23.89
N GLU A 116 -14.75 3.32 -23.75
CA GLU A 116 -15.68 2.49 -23.01
C GLU A 116 -15.71 2.84 -21.51
N VAL A 117 -14.54 3.06 -20.91
CA VAL A 117 -14.43 3.52 -19.51
C VAL A 117 -15.14 4.86 -19.32
N HIS A 118 -14.98 5.78 -20.29
CA HIS A 118 -15.67 7.07 -20.25
C HIS A 118 -17.20 6.90 -20.28
N GLN A 119 -17.69 6.04 -21.16
CA GLN A 119 -19.13 5.71 -21.24
C GLN A 119 -19.65 5.10 -19.94
N ILE A 120 -18.90 4.19 -19.33
CA ILE A 120 -19.24 3.59 -18.04
C ILE A 120 -19.33 4.67 -16.96
N SER A 121 -18.35 5.57 -16.89
CA SER A 121 -18.32 6.67 -15.94
C SER A 121 -19.52 7.61 -16.11
N GLU A 122 -19.86 7.96 -17.33
CA GLU A 122 -21.03 8.81 -17.62
C GLU A 122 -22.33 8.13 -17.21
N HIS A 123 -22.45 6.83 -17.48
CA HIS A 123 -23.63 6.07 -17.04
C HIS A 123 -23.75 6.03 -15.51
N ALA A 124 -22.65 5.80 -14.80
CA ALA A 124 -22.64 5.80 -13.34
C ALA A 124 -23.06 7.15 -12.75
N LYS A 125 -22.63 8.26 -13.33
CA LYS A 125 -23.05 9.61 -12.90
C LYS A 125 -24.57 9.82 -13.08
N LYS A 126 -25.12 9.35 -14.18
CA LYS A 126 -26.56 9.46 -14.46
C LYS A 126 -27.39 8.63 -13.49
N THR A 127 -26.95 7.42 -13.15
CA THR A 127 -27.67 6.54 -12.21
C THR A 127 -27.56 7.00 -10.77
N ALA A 128 -26.43 7.59 -10.37
CA ALA A 128 -26.25 8.13 -9.01
C ALA A 128 -27.14 9.36 -8.72
N ARG A 129 -27.61 10.07 -9.76
CA ARG A 129 -28.49 11.23 -9.63
C ARG A 129 -29.98 10.89 -9.47
N LYS A 130 -30.33 9.63 -9.60
CA LYS A 130 -31.68 9.13 -9.37
C LYS A 130 -31.84 8.60 -7.95
#